data_c42f10954159371cf2563e4e3cbcf2b7
#
_entry.id   c42f10954159371cf2563e4e3cbcf2b7
#
_cell.length_a   1.000
_cell.length_b   1.000
_cell.length_c   1.000
_cell.angle_alpha   90.00
_cell.angle_beta   90.00
_cell.angle_gamma   90.00
#
_symmetry.space_group_name_H-M   'P 1'
#
loop_
_entity.id
_entity.type
_entity.pdbx_description
1 polymer ?
#
loop_
_entity_poly.entity_id
_entity_poly.type
_entity_poly.pdbx_seq_one_letter_code
_entity_poly.pdbx_strand_id
1 'polypeptide(L)'
;MTSLRHLLRCLSLCALLLVAACGEEPLAPPPGGGPALWRVQRDGLDGWLFGTIHVLPANVAWRTDRISRAIAGADRLVLESAEIQDQARTMALFDKMGRSPGLPPIEARLPASELPALHQIVDDARSQRLSGYESWAAAMLLSAAAQQSLHLSPGDGVEPSLIETFRAAGKPVGGLETVARQFGAFDTLPPDVQQRLLVQTIEEAQNLPALYARILRAWLRGDIAAIAREDQAGEPSDPVVEQAVLIARNRDWTDAVGRLRGHPFIAVGTAHLTGRDNLIQLLEAKGYKVTRVQ
;
A
#
# COMPACT_ATOMS: atom_id res chain seq x y z
N MET A 1 14.74 -67.19 29.28
CA MET A 1 13.87 -66.04 29.71
C MET A 1 14.48 -64.74 29.29
N THR A 2 14.74 -64.49 27.99
CA THR A 2 15.42 -63.30 27.46
C THR A 2 14.85 -62.90 26.11
N SER A 3 13.54 -63.01 25.91
CA SER A 3 12.93 -62.68 24.61
C SER A 3 11.68 -61.72 24.69
N LEU A 4 11.36 -61.20 25.87
CA LEU A 4 10.15 -60.38 26.02
C LEU A 4 10.45 -58.88 26.33
N ARG A 5 11.75 -58.49 26.37
CA ARG A 5 12.16 -57.09 26.67
C ARG A 5 12.50 -56.23 25.44
N HIS A 6 12.54 -56.82 24.24
CA HIS A 6 12.88 -56.09 23.01
C HIS A 6 11.66 -55.69 22.16
N LEU A 7 10.46 -56.26 22.44
CA LEU A 7 9.24 -55.91 21.71
C LEU A 7 8.54 -54.65 22.22
N LEU A 8 8.84 -54.17 23.43
CA LEU A 8 8.23 -53.00 24.04
C LEU A 8 8.98 -51.68 23.80
N ARG A 9 10.14 -51.71 23.11
CA ARG A 9 10.93 -50.53 22.76
C ARG A 9 10.71 -50.01 21.35
N CYS A 10 10.06 -50.74 20.47
CA CYS A 10 9.76 -50.31 19.09
C CYS A 10 8.38 -49.66 18.90
N LEU A 11 7.51 -49.71 19.92
CA LEU A 11 6.17 -49.10 19.84
C LEU A 11 6.09 -47.67 20.43
N SER A 12 7.18 -47.18 21.05
CA SER A 12 7.23 -45.82 21.61
C SER A 12 7.92 -44.81 20.70
N LEU A 13 8.36 -45.16 19.49
CA LEU A 13 9.08 -44.28 18.58
C LEU A 13 8.24 -43.81 17.36
N CYS A 14 6.99 -44.29 17.22
CA CYS A 14 6.09 -43.87 16.15
C CYS A 14 5.02 -42.83 16.56
N ALA A 15 5.04 -42.35 17.81
CA ALA A 15 4.04 -41.40 18.32
C ALA A 15 4.55 -39.96 18.46
N LEU A 16 5.69 -39.62 17.86
CA LEU A 16 6.33 -38.28 18.04
C LEU A 16 6.73 -37.61 16.70
N LEU A 17 5.97 -37.84 15.63
CA LEU A 17 6.13 -37.12 14.36
C LEU A 17 4.80 -36.57 13.84
N LEU A 18 3.89 -36.21 14.75
CA LEU A 18 2.88 -35.21 14.53
C LEU A 18 3.33 -33.90 15.21
N VAL A 19 4.53 -33.43 14.90
CA VAL A 19 4.84 -32.03 15.02
C VAL A 19 4.01 -31.37 13.93
N ALA A 20 2.85 -30.89 14.34
CA ALA A 20 2.04 -29.99 13.57
C ALA A 20 3.00 -29.01 12.86
N ALA A 21 2.93 -28.98 11.54
CA ALA A 21 3.21 -27.79 10.80
C ALA A 21 2.19 -26.75 11.32
N CYS A 22 2.52 -26.07 12.41
CA CYS A 22 1.90 -24.83 12.80
C CYS A 22 2.32 -23.84 11.70
N GLY A 23 1.66 -23.89 10.56
CA GLY A 23 1.58 -22.76 9.69
C GLY A 23 1.03 -21.62 10.55
N GLU A 24 1.72 -20.49 10.61
CA GLU A 24 1.18 -19.31 11.24
C GLU A 24 -0.27 -19.13 10.76
N GLU A 25 -1.21 -19.00 11.70
CA GLU A 25 -2.59 -18.72 11.33
C GLU A 25 -2.60 -17.45 10.47
N PRO A 26 -3.32 -17.47 9.34
CA PRO A 26 -3.38 -16.29 8.48
C PRO A 26 -3.90 -15.09 9.28
N LEU A 27 -3.23 -13.96 9.14
CA LEU A 27 -3.76 -12.70 9.66
C LEU A 27 -5.08 -12.42 8.94
N ALA A 28 -6.17 -12.36 9.70
CA ALA A 28 -7.52 -12.22 9.18
C ALA A 28 -8.29 -11.11 9.90
N PRO A 29 -9.32 -10.55 9.27
CA PRO A 29 -10.24 -9.67 9.94
C PRO A 29 -10.92 -10.35 11.14
N PRO A 30 -11.32 -9.60 12.17
CA PRO A 30 -12.13 -10.14 13.25
C PRO A 30 -13.50 -10.60 12.71
N PRO A 31 -14.20 -11.51 13.42
CA PRO A 31 -15.53 -11.94 13.02
C PRO A 31 -16.48 -10.75 12.79
N GLY A 32 -17.12 -10.70 11.62
CA GLY A 32 -18.02 -9.62 11.21
C GLY A 32 -17.35 -8.30 10.80
N GLY A 33 -16.02 -8.18 10.95
CA GLY A 33 -15.21 -7.05 10.51
C GLY A 33 -14.58 -7.26 9.14
N GLY A 34 -13.69 -6.33 8.76
CA GLY A 34 -12.89 -6.39 7.53
C GLY A 34 -12.47 -5.02 7.05
N PRO A 35 -11.57 -4.98 6.05
CA PRO A 35 -11.14 -3.73 5.45
C PRO A 35 -12.31 -2.88 4.96
N ALA A 36 -12.16 -1.57 5.07
CA ALA A 36 -13.23 -0.62 4.85
C ALA A 36 -13.71 -0.60 3.40
N LEU A 37 -15.03 -0.72 3.22
CA LEU A 37 -15.70 -0.74 1.92
C LEU A 37 -16.92 0.18 1.97
N TRP A 38 -17.11 0.97 0.93
CA TRP A 38 -18.27 1.85 0.75
C TRP A 38 -19.00 1.54 -0.55
N ARG A 39 -20.31 1.78 -0.54
CA ARG A 39 -21.11 1.89 -1.75
C ARG A 39 -21.12 3.36 -2.17
N VAL A 40 -20.89 3.62 -3.47
CA VAL A 40 -20.88 4.96 -4.05
C VAL A 40 -21.95 5.00 -5.13
N GLN A 41 -22.92 5.91 -4.98
CA GLN A 41 -24.08 5.97 -5.86
C GLN A 41 -24.36 7.41 -6.30
N ARG A 42 -24.59 7.57 -7.61
CA ARG A 42 -25.12 8.77 -8.27
C ARG A 42 -25.68 8.35 -9.63
N ASP A 43 -26.43 9.21 -10.29
CA ASP A 43 -27.06 8.91 -11.58
C ASP A 43 -26.16 8.18 -12.57
N GLY A 44 -26.50 6.93 -12.89
CA GLY A 44 -25.77 6.06 -13.79
C GLY A 44 -24.51 5.40 -13.20
N LEU A 45 -24.18 5.64 -11.94
CA LEU A 45 -23.11 4.97 -11.22
C LEU A 45 -23.65 4.35 -9.93
N ASP A 46 -23.39 3.06 -9.74
CA ASP A 46 -23.70 2.32 -8.52
C ASP A 46 -22.58 1.30 -8.25
N GLY A 47 -21.48 1.77 -7.66
CA GLY A 47 -20.24 1.01 -7.50
C GLY A 47 -19.77 0.93 -6.06
N TRP A 48 -18.53 0.52 -5.91
CA TRP A 48 -17.86 0.37 -4.63
C TRP A 48 -16.57 1.19 -4.58
N LEU A 49 -16.23 1.69 -3.39
CA LEU A 49 -14.97 2.33 -3.08
C LEU A 49 -14.29 1.53 -1.97
N PHE A 50 -13.06 1.13 -2.18
CA PHE A 50 -12.30 0.23 -1.31
C PHE A 50 -10.93 0.82 -0.99
N GLY A 51 -10.58 0.85 0.31
CA GLY A 51 -9.26 1.27 0.76
C GLY A 51 -8.27 0.12 0.74
N THR A 52 -7.14 0.29 0.04
CA THR A 52 -6.10 -0.72 -0.12
C THR A 52 -4.88 -0.47 0.74
N ILE A 53 -4.05 -1.50 0.92
CA ILE A 53 -2.65 -1.45 1.31
C ILE A 53 -1.82 -2.06 0.18
N HIS A 54 -0.81 -1.33 -0.30
CA HIS A 54 -0.03 -1.69 -1.49
C HIS A 54 0.88 -2.90 -1.29
N VAL A 55 1.27 -3.20 -0.05
CA VAL A 55 2.12 -4.34 0.30
C VAL A 55 1.49 -5.08 1.47
N LEU A 56 1.43 -6.41 1.38
CA LEU A 56 0.90 -7.29 2.42
C LEU A 56 1.83 -8.48 2.64
N PRO A 57 1.88 -9.05 3.86
CA PRO A 57 2.41 -10.39 4.03
C PRO A 57 1.59 -11.42 3.23
N ALA A 58 2.24 -12.44 2.71
CA ALA A 58 1.60 -13.44 1.85
C ALA A 58 0.41 -14.18 2.50
N ASN A 59 0.36 -14.22 3.85
CA ASN A 59 -0.64 -14.96 4.62
C ASN A 59 -1.82 -14.10 5.12
N VAL A 60 -2.07 -12.93 4.55
CA VAL A 60 -3.18 -12.06 4.97
C VAL A 60 -4.48 -12.40 4.24
N ALA A 61 -5.46 -12.91 5.00
CA ALA A 61 -6.78 -13.27 4.48
C ALA A 61 -7.75 -12.07 4.56
N TRP A 62 -7.53 -11.05 3.75
CA TRP A 62 -8.29 -9.81 3.80
C TRP A 62 -9.66 -9.85 3.12
N ARG A 63 -9.90 -10.80 2.19
CA ARG A 63 -11.14 -10.90 1.43
C ARG A 63 -12.27 -11.49 2.27
N THR A 64 -13.15 -10.64 2.79
CA THR A 64 -14.38 -11.07 3.43
C THR A 64 -15.43 -11.45 2.38
N ASP A 65 -16.49 -12.16 2.80
CA ASP A 65 -17.64 -12.46 1.92
C ASP A 65 -18.27 -11.20 1.34
N ARG A 66 -18.25 -10.08 2.09
CA ARG A 66 -18.82 -8.82 1.66
C ARG A 66 -17.98 -8.19 0.56
N ILE A 67 -16.65 -8.17 0.73
CA ILE A 67 -15.71 -7.72 -0.31
C ILE A 67 -15.82 -8.62 -1.54
N SER A 68 -15.85 -9.94 -1.36
CA SER A 68 -15.96 -10.90 -2.46
C SER A 68 -17.26 -10.71 -3.27
N ARG A 69 -18.39 -10.45 -2.62
CA ARG A 69 -19.65 -10.12 -3.30
C ARG A 69 -19.59 -8.79 -4.05
N ALA A 70 -18.93 -7.77 -3.49
CA ALA A 70 -18.74 -6.49 -4.16
C ALA A 70 -17.87 -6.64 -5.43
N ILE A 71 -16.76 -7.39 -5.35
CA ILE A 71 -15.90 -7.72 -6.50
C ILE A 71 -16.69 -8.48 -7.58
N ALA A 72 -17.46 -9.51 -7.18
CA ALA A 72 -18.25 -10.31 -8.11
C ALA A 72 -19.32 -9.46 -8.83
N GLY A 73 -19.98 -8.55 -8.11
CA GLY A 73 -21.03 -7.65 -8.63
C GLY A 73 -20.49 -6.48 -9.46
N ALA A 74 -19.20 -6.21 -9.43
CA ALA A 74 -18.62 -5.13 -10.22
C ALA A 74 -18.44 -5.51 -11.70
N ASP A 75 -18.61 -4.53 -12.59
CA ASP A 75 -18.41 -4.69 -14.04
C ASP A 75 -16.97 -4.42 -14.48
N ARG A 76 -16.21 -3.69 -13.68
CA ARG A 76 -14.81 -3.32 -13.94
C ARG A 76 -14.05 -3.00 -12.65
N LEU A 77 -12.72 -3.07 -12.71
CA LEU A 77 -11.82 -2.55 -11.68
C LEU A 77 -11.31 -1.18 -12.10
N VAL A 78 -11.27 -0.23 -11.14
CA VAL A 78 -10.66 1.07 -11.31
C VAL A 78 -9.66 1.27 -10.19
N LEU A 79 -8.38 1.33 -10.52
CA LEU A 79 -7.26 1.57 -9.61
C LEU A 79 -6.88 3.06 -9.61
N GLU A 80 -5.91 3.45 -8.76
CA GLU A 80 -5.25 4.75 -8.90
C GLU A 80 -4.66 4.89 -10.30
N SER A 81 -3.80 3.96 -10.70
CA SER A 81 -3.29 3.85 -12.06
C SER A 81 -3.28 2.40 -12.54
N ALA A 82 -3.85 2.16 -13.72
CA ALA A 82 -3.78 0.85 -14.36
C ALA A 82 -2.42 0.58 -15.03
N GLU A 83 -1.63 1.62 -15.28
CA GLU A 83 -0.33 1.54 -15.96
C GLU A 83 0.73 0.85 -15.10
N ILE A 84 0.55 0.79 -13.76
CA ILE A 84 1.45 0.12 -12.81
C ILE A 84 1.64 -1.37 -13.15
N GLN A 85 0.75 -1.96 -13.93
CA GLN A 85 0.83 -3.35 -14.41
C GLN A 85 1.97 -3.57 -15.41
N ASP A 86 2.41 -2.53 -16.12
CA ASP A 86 3.59 -2.56 -16.99
C ASP A 86 4.79 -2.05 -16.18
N GLN A 87 5.38 -2.97 -15.41
CA GLN A 87 6.51 -2.64 -14.53
C GLN A 87 7.70 -2.06 -15.30
N ALA A 88 8.00 -2.58 -16.49
CA ALA A 88 9.14 -2.11 -17.28
C ALA A 88 8.94 -0.64 -17.70
N ARG A 89 7.74 -0.31 -18.20
CA ARG A 89 7.37 1.06 -18.58
C ARG A 89 7.31 1.99 -17.37
N THR A 90 6.76 1.52 -16.27
CA THR A 90 6.68 2.27 -15.00
C THR A 90 8.07 2.61 -14.47
N MET A 91 9.00 1.65 -14.45
CA MET A 91 10.37 1.86 -14.01
C MET A 91 11.16 2.77 -14.97
N ALA A 92 10.97 2.63 -16.28
CA ALA A 92 11.59 3.51 -17.26
C ALA A 92 11.11 4.98 -17.08
N LEU A 93 9.82 5.17 -16.79
CA LEU A 93 9.28 6.49 -16.50
C LEU A 93 9.79 7.05 -15.15
N PHE A 94 9.85 6.21 -14.13
CA PHE A 94 10.42 6.57 -12.82
C PHE A 94 11.88 7.03 -12.97
N ASP A 95 12.72 6.26 -13.69
CA ASP A 95 14.11 6.62 -13.95
C ASP A 95 14.23 7.93 -14.75
N LYS A 96 13.35 8.13 -15.74
CA LYS A 96 13.34 9.35 -16.55
C LYS A 96 12.99 10.60 -15.73
N MET A 97 12.02 10.50 -14.82
CA MET A 97 11.56 11.62 -14.01
C MET A 97 12.42 11.83 -12.76
N GLY A 98 12.83 10.75 -12.13
CA GLY A 98 13.54 10.80 -10.85
C GLY A 98 15.05 11.01 -10.94
N ARG A 99 15.66 11.04 -12.13
CA ARG A 99 17.10 11.27 -12.28
C ARG A 99 17.41 12.67 -12.79
N SER A 100 18.35 13.33 -12.12
CA SER A 100 18.90 14.61 -12.58
C SER A 100 20.43 14.62 -12.52
N PRO A 101 21.12 15.23 -13.49
CA PRO A 101 22.58 15.34 -13.48
C PRO A 101 23.04 16.34 -12.40
N GLY A 102 24.22 16.10 -11.83
CA GLY A 102 24.89 17.04 -10.93
C GLY A 102 24.30 17.12 -9.53
N LEU A 103 23.46 16.17 -9.14
CA LEU A 103 22.95 16.06 -7.76
C LEU A 103 24.11 15.77 -6.79
N PRO A 104 24.10 16.39 -5.58
CA PRO A 104 25.06 16.02 -4.54
C PRO A 104 24.84 14.57 -4.09
N PRO A 105 25.86 13.90 -3.52
CA PRO A 105 25.69 12.60 -2.86
C PRO A 105 24.51 12.61 -1.92
N ILE A 106 23.80 11.47 -1.79
CA ILE A 106 22.58 11.41 -0.95
C ILE A 106 22.89 11.76 0.52
N GLU A 107 24.07 11.37 0.99
CA GLU A 107 24.55 11.69 2.34
C GLU A 107 24.67 13.21 2.58
N ALA A 108 25.04 13.97 1.54
CA ALA A 108 25.15 15.43 1.64
C ALA A 108 23.78 16.14 1.61
N ARG A 109 22.69 15.40 1.34
CA ARG A 109 21.31 15.91 1.38
C ARG A 109 20.64 15.66 2.72
N LEU A 110 21.31 14.99 3.67
CA LEU A 110 20.77 14.58 4.95
C LEU A 110 21.49 15.29 6.10
N PRO A 111 20.80 15.55 7.20
CA PRO A 111 21.46 15.86 8.47
C PRO A 111 22.42 14.73 8.87
N ALA A 112 23.55 15.07 9.47
CA ALA A 112 24.54 14.07 9.92
C ALA A 112 23.93 13.03 10.89
N SER A 113 22.89 13.39 11.64
CA SER A 113 22.15 12.51 12.54
C SER A 113 21.46 11.35 11.81
N GLU A 114 21.09 11.52 10.53
CA GLU A 114 20.32 10.53 9.75
C GLU A 114 21.23 9.54 8.99
N LEU A 115 22.52 9.80 8.90
CA LEU A 115 23.46 8.92 8.18
C LEU A 115 23.50 7.49 8.75
N PRO A 116 23.53 7.27 10.07
CA PRO A 116 23.48 5.90 10.61
C PRO A 116 22.20 5.16 10.20
N ALA A 117 21.05 5.84 10.18
CA ALA A 117 19.78 5.26 9.79
C ALA A 117 19.73 4.94 8.29
N LEU A 118 20.26 5.82 7.42
CA LEU A 118 20.42 5.53 5.99
C LEU A 118 21.22 4.23 5.77
N HIS A 119 22.36 4.07 6.45
CA HIS A 119 23.23 2.91 6.31
C HIS A 119 22.66 1.61 6.90
N GLN A 120 21.62 1.71 7.75
CA GLN A 120 20.84 0.54 8.16
C GLN A 120 19.87 0.06 7.08
N ILE A 121 19.39 0.96 6.23
CA ILE A 121 18.43 0.63 5.17
C ILE A 121 19.17 0.13 3.91
N VAL A 122 20.31 0.74 3.58
CA VAL A 122 21.06 0.47 2.35
C VAL A 122 22.56 0.41 2.60
N ASP A 123 23.25 -0.42 1.82
CA ASP A 123 24.71 -0.47 1.76
C ASP A 123 25.29 0.72 0.95
N ASP A 124 26.62 0.92 1.04
CA ASP A 124 27.33 2.01 0.37
C ASP A 124 27.12 1.99 -1.16
N ALA A 125 27.09 0.81 -1.79
CA ALA A 125 26.90 0.68 -3.21
C ALA A 125 25.49 1.10 -3.65
N ARG A 126 24.48 0.81 -2.82
CA ARG A 126 23.09 1.25 -3.05
C ARG A 126 22.95 2.75 -2.77
N SER A 127 23.57 3.26 -1.70
CA SER A 127 23.62 4.69 -1.38
C SER A 127 24.21 5.50 -2.56
N GLN A 128 25.32 5.03 -3.14
CA GLN A 128 25.92 5.66 -4.32
C GLN A 128 24.98 5.69 -5.52
N ARG A 129 24.21 4.62 -5.76
CA ARG A 129 23.18 4.59 -6.83
C ARG A 129 22.05 5.56 -6.57
N LEU A 130 21.60 5.70 -5.31
CA LEU A 130 20.56 6.66 -4.90
C LEU A 130 20.98 8.10 -5.13
N SER A 131 22.28 8.42 -5.08
CA SER A 131 22.80 9.76 -5.34
C SER A 131 22.49 10.28 -6.75
N GLY A 132 22.22 9.40 -7.73
CA GLY A 132 21.77 9.77 -9.07
C GLY A 132 20.30 10.11 -9.20
N TYR A 133 19.51 9.98 -8.11
CA TYR A 133 18.08 10.28 -8.09
C TYR A 133 17.80 11.56 -7.31
N GLU A 134 16.76 12.28 -7.71
CA GLU A 134 16.19 13.37 -6.92
C GLU A 134 15.71 12.88 -5.55
N SER A 135 15.56 13.78 -4.59
CA SER A 135 15.30 13.38 -3.21
C SER A 135 13.95 12.67 -3.06
N TRP A 136 12.94 13.04 -3.83
CA TRP A 136 11.65 12.33 -3.85
C TRP A 136 11.77 10.88 -4.34
N ALA A 137 12.52 10.68 -5.41
CA ALA A 137 12.70 9.35 -5.99
C ALA A 137 13.60 8.47 -5.10
N ALA A 138 14.65 9.05 -4.50
CA ALA A 138 15.46 8.36 -3.50
C ALA A 138 14.62 7.96 -2.29
N ALA A 139 13.72 8.81 -1.79
CA ALA A 139 12.79 8.49 -0.71
C ALA A 139 11.90 7.27 -1.04
N MET A 140 11.31 7.24 -2.25
CA MET A 140 10.50 6.09 -2.69
C MET A 140 11.31 4.79 -2.75
N LEU A 141 12.55 4.85 -3.24
CA LEU A 141 13.44 3.68 -3.32
C LEU A 141 13.89 3.21 -1.93
N LEU A 142 14.13 4.12 -0.99
CA LEU A 142 14.45 3.79 0.40
C LEU A 142 13.25 3.17 1.13
N SER A 143 12.05 3.73 0.95
CA SER A 143 10.81 3.13 1.47
C SER A 143 10.62 1.70 0.97
N ALA A 144 10.81 1.47 -0.35
CA ALA A 144 10.73 0.13 -0.91
C ALA A 144 11.81 -0.82 -0.34
N ALA A 145 13.05 -0.34 -0.13
CA ALA A 145 14.10 -1.13 0.49
C ALA A 145 13.79 -1.50 1.94
N ALA A 146 13.26 -0.55 2.71
CA ALA A 146 12.84 -0.80 4.10
C ALA A 146 11.69 -1.83 4.16
N GLN A 147 10.70 -1.74 3.26
CA GLN A 147 9.61 -2.72 3.16
C GLN A 147 10.12 -4.12 2.79
N GLN A 148 11.09 -4.22 1.88
CA GLN A 148 11.72 -5.50 1.52
C GLN A 148 12.41 -6.17 2.72
N SER A 149 13.00 -5.41 3.65
CA SER A 149 13.60 -5.95 4.86
C SER A 149 12.59 -6.65 5.78
N LEU A 150 11.29 -6.32 5.64
CA LEU A 150 10.18 -6.96 6.33
C LEU A 150 9.54 -8.11 5.51
N HIS A 151 10.20 -8.56 4.43
CA HIS A 151 9.67 -9.54 3.49
C HIS A 151 8.32 -9.12 2.86
N LEU A 152 8.06 -7.82 2.78
CA LEU A 152 6.90 -7.27 2.08
C LEU A 152 7.24 -7.04 0.61
N SER A 153 6.35 -7.45 -0.27
CA SER A 153 6.52 -7.33 -1.71
C SER A 153 5.30 -6.63 -2.33
N PRO A 154 5.50 -5.70 -3.27
CA PRO A 154 4.38 -5.12 -4.03
C PRO A 154 3.55 -6.17 -4.79
N GLY A 155 4.14 -7.34 -5.11
CA GLY A 155 3.42 -8.45 -5.73
C GLY A 155 2.37 -9.10 -4.82
N ASP A 156 2.50 -8.96 -3.51
CA ASP A 156 1.59 -9.53 -2.51
C ASP A 156 0.54 -8.53 -2.02
N GLY A 157 0.50 -7.32 -2.59
CA GLY A 157 -0.48 -6.28 -2.26
C GLY A 157 -1.91 -6.60 -2.68
N VAL A 158 -2.83 -5.71 -2.29
CA VAL A 158 -4.26 -5.84 -2.63
C VAL A 158 -4.49 -5.70 -4.12
N GLU A 159 -3.83 -4.74 -4.77
CA GLU A 159 -4.03 -4.41 -6.18
C GLU A 159 -3.67 -5.57 -7.12
N PRO A 160 -2.53 -6.26 -7.00
CA PRO A 160 -2.21 -7.44 -7.82
C PRO A 160 -3.29 -8.53 -7.74
N SER A 161 -3.78 -8.81 -6.53
CA SER A 161 -4.84 -9.79 -6.27
C SER A 161 -6.19 -9.38 -6.91
N LEU A 162 -6.54 -8.07 -6.89
CA LEU A 162 -7.72 -7.54 -7.58
C LEU A 162 -7.56 -7.64 -9.09
N ILE A 163 -6.41 -7.21 -9.64
CA ILE A 163 -6.12 -7.25 -11.08
C ILE A 163 -6.28 -8.66 -11.62
N GLU A 164 -5.66 -9.64 -10.95
CA GLU A 164 -5.77 -11.06 -11.33
C GLU A 164 -7.24 -11.52 -11.36
N THR A 165 -8.00 -11.19 -10.30
CA THR A 165 -9.42 -11.57 -10.18
C THR A 165 -10.26 -10.99 -11.31
N PHE A 166 -10.12 -9.69 -11.62
CA PHE A 166 -10.91 -9.04 -12.67
C PHE A 166 -10.51 -9.52 -14.06
N ARG A 167 -9.21 -9.73 -14.31
CA ARG A 167 -8.72 -10.29 -15.58
C ARG A 167 -9.20 -11.72 -15.80
N ALA A 168 -9.14 -12.58 -14.78
CA ALA A 168 -9.64 -13.95 -14.86
C ALA A 168 -11.16 -13.99 -15.16
N ALA A 169 -11.91 -12.97 -14.73
CA ALA A 169 -13.32 -12.80 -15.02
C ALA A 169 -13.60 -12.09 -16.37
N GLY A 170 -12.57 -11.76 -17.16
CA GLY A 170 -12.71 -11.01 -18.42
C GLY A 170 -13.20 -9.57 -18.25
N LYS A 171 -13.09 -9.00 -17.04
CA LYS A 171 -13.55 -7.65 -16.72
C LYS A 171 -12.42 -6.63 -16.93
N PRO A 172 -12.71 -5.43 -17.47
CA PRO A 172 -11.69 -4.43 -17.74
C PRO A 172 -11.08 -3.85 -16.45
N VAL A 173 -9.80 -3.46 -16.55
CA VAL A 173 -9.05 -2.76 -15.50
C VAL A 173 -8.64 -1.40 -16.03
N GLY A 174 -9.06 -0.34 -15.33
CA GLY A 174 -8.76 1.05 -15.64
C GLY A 174 -8.10 1.79 -14.46
N GLY A 175 -7.78 3.07 -14.65
CA GLY A 175 -7.20 3.94 -13.62
C GLY A 175 -7.91 5.27 -13.52
N LEU A 176 -7.78 5.92 -12.36
CA LEU A 176 -8.24 7.29 -12.11
C LEU A 176 -7.25 8.32 -12.67
N GLU A 177 -5.96 7.96 -12.71
CA GLU A 177 -4.86 8.78 -13.22
C GLU A 177 -3.83 7.95 -13.96
N THR A 178 -2.80 8.61 -14.50
CA THR A 178 -1.61 7.98 -15.10
C THR A 178 -0.48 7.88 -14.08
N VAL A 179 0.47 6.96 -14.29
CA VAL A 179 1.71 6.88 -13.48
C VAL A 179 2.51 8.19 -13.59
N ALA A 180 2.52 8.84 -14.75
CA ALA A 180 3.18 10.14 -14.92
C ALA A 180 2.57 11.23 -14.01
N ARG A 181 1.23 11.26 -13.84
CA ARG A 181 0.56 12.17 -12.92
C ARG A 181 0.91 11.86 -11.47
N GLN A 182 0.97 10.59 -11.12
CA GLN A 182 1.32 10.12 -9.78
C GLN A 182 2.76 10.52 -9.41
N PHE A 183 3.74 10.21 -10.24
CA PHE A 183 5.14 10.63 -10.00
C PHE A 183 5.30 12.14 -10.04
N GLY A 184 4.59 12.83 -10.95
CA GLY A 184 4.60 14.28 -11.04
C GLY A 184 4.15 14.99 -9.74
N ALA A 185 3.32 14.35 -8.91
CA ALA A 185 2.94 14.90 -7.61
C ALA A 185 4.14 15.03 -6.65
N PHE A 186 5.15 14.17 -6.80
CA PHE A 186 6.40 14.22 -6.04
C PHE A 186 7.48 15.05 -6.76
N ASP A 187 7.62 14.85 -8.05
CA ASP A 187 8.63 15.47 -8.91
C ASP A 187 8.54 17.01 -8.94
N THR A 188 7.32 17.55 -8.86
CA THR A 188 7.07 18.99 -8.85
C THR A 188 7.15 19.64 -7.46
N LEU A 189 7.44 18.89 -6.41
CA LEU A 189 7.68 19.44 -5.09
C LEU A 189 8.92 20.34 -5.07
N PRO A 190 8.91 21.45 -4.30
CA PRO A 190 10.11 22.26 -4.09
C PRO A 190 11.29 21.41 -3.56
N PRO A 191 12.53 21.71 -3.94
CA PRO A 191 13.69 20.90 -3.55
C PRO A 191 13.88 20.70 -2.04
N ASP A 192 13.55 21.73 -1.24
CA ASP A 192 13.60 21.67 0.22
C ASP A 192 12.49 20.77 0.80
N VAL A 193 11.31 20.72 0.16
CA VAL A 193 10.22 19.81 0.53
C VAL A 193 10.58 18.37 0.17
N GLN A 194 11.17 18.13 -0.99
CA GLN A 194 11.67 16.81 -1.38
C GLN A 194 12.75 16.31 -0.40
N GLN A 195 13.61 17.21 0.08
CA GLN A 195 14.64 16.88 1.07
C GLN A 195 14.00 16.49 2.42
N ARG A 196 13.01 17.25 2.91
CA ARG A 196 12.27 16.87 4.13
C ARG A 196 11.56 15.53 4.00
N LEU A 197 10.95 15.26 2.83
CA LEU A 197 10.35 13.96 2.54
C LEU A 197 11.38 12.82 2.63
N LEU A 198 12.59 13.04 2.11
CA LEU A 198 13.69 12.06 2.20
C LEU A 198 14.08 11.79 3.66
N VAL A 199 14.24 12.84 4.47
CA VAL A 199 14.55 12.72 5.90
C VAL A 199 13.46 11.97 6.63
N GLN A 200 12.21 12.37 6.47
CA GLN A 200 11.05 11.71 7.08
C GLN A 200 10.98 10.22 6.71
N THR A 201 11.24 9.86 5.45
CA THR A 201 11.25 8.46 5.01
C THR A 201 12.29 7.63 5.76
N ILE A 202 13.47 8.19 6.03
CA ILE A 202 14.53 7.50 6.78
C ILE A 202 14.15 7.34 8.25
N GLU A 203 13.57 8.37 8.88
CA GLU A 203 13.08 8.32 10.25
C GLU A 203 11.97 7.28 10.44
N GLU A 204 10.99 7.24 9.53
CA GLU A 204 9.90 6.27 9.54
C GLU A 204 10.41 4.83 9.37
N ALA A 205 11.43 4.62 8.54
CA ALA A 205 12.01 3.30 8.31
C ALA A 205 12.58 2.67 9.59
N GLN A 206 13.05 3.46 10.55
CA GLN A 206 13.57 2.97 11.85
C GLN A 206 12.50 2.29 12.70
N ASN A 207 11.24 2.71 12.56
CA ASN A 207 10.10 2.18 13.32
C ASN A 207 9.10 1.42 12.45
N LEU A 208 9.47 1.15 11.18
CA LEU A 208 8.57 0.57 10.19
C LEU A 208 7.89 -0.74 10.64
N PRO A 209 8.56 -1.72 11.29
CA PRO A 209 7.88 -2.95 11.70
C PRO A 209 6.69 -2.70 12.63
N ALA A 210 6.87 -1.82 13.64
CA ALA A 210 5.83 -1.51 14.61
C ALA A 210 4.71 -0.67 14.00
N LEU A 211 5.05 0.33 13.19
CA LEU A 211 4.10 1.18 12.47
C LEU A 211 3.26 0.34 11.51
N TYR A 212 3.90 -0.45 10.67
CA TYR A 212 3.23 -1.32 9.70
C TYR A 212 2.28 -2.31 10.38
N ALA A 213 2.69 -2.95 11.48
CA ALA A 213 1.85 -3.87 12.23
C ALA A 213 0.60 -3.18 12.83
N ARG A 214 0.69 -1.90 13.26
CA ARG A 214 -0.46 -1.13 13.74
C ARG A 214 -1.40 -0.77 12.59
N ILE A 215 -0.87 -0.29 11.47
CA ILE A 215 -1.63 0.04 10.26
C ILE A 215 -2.35 -1.19 9.71
N LEU A 216 -1.67 -2.33 9.58
CA LEU A 216 -2.25 -3.58 9.09
C LEU A 216 -3.41 -4.05 9.98
N ARG A 217 -3.22 -4.03 11.31
CA ARG A 217 -4.30 -4.39 12.24
C ARG A 217 -5.49 -3.43 12.17
N ALA A 218 -5.25 -2.12 12.04
CA ALA A 218 -6.31 -1.14 11.88
C ALA A 218 -7.07 -1.35 10.55
N TRP A 219 -6.35 -1.60 9.47
CA TRP A 219 -6.91 -1.88 8.16
C TRP A 219 -7.77 -3.15 8.14
N LEU A 220 -7.29 -4.26 8.70
CA LEU A 220 -8.05 -5.50 8.81
C LEU A 220 -9.34 -5.35 9.65
N ARG A 221 -9.40 -4.37 10.54
CA ARG A 221 -10.62 -4.02 11.30
C ARG A 221 -11.48 -2.97 10.61
N GLY A 222 -11.00 -2.40 9.50
CA GLY A 222 -11.64 -1.28 8.84
C GLY A 222 -11.65 0.01 9.68
N ASP A 223 -10.74 0.15 10.64
CA ASP A 223 -10.65 1.32 11.52
C ASP A 223 -9.85 2.45 10.83
N ILE A 224 -10.55 3.16 9.95
CA ILE A 224 -10.01 4.30 9.21
C ILE A 224 -9.50 5.41 10.14
N ALA A 225 -10.19 5.61 11.27
CA ALA A 225 -9.77 6.62 12.24
C ALA A 225 -8.45 6.24 12.94
N ALA A 226 -8.21 4.94 13.20
CA ALA A 226 -6.92 4.48 13.72
C ALA A 226 -5.81 4.69 12.69
N ILE A 227 -6.05 4.39 11.40
CA ILE A 227 -5.06 4.63 10.34
C ILE A 227 -4.71 6.11 10.26
N ALA A 228 -5.71 7.00 10.27
CA ALA A 228 -5.47 8.46 10.28
C ALA A 228 -4.68 8.93 11.52
N ARG A 229 -4.87 8.30 12.68
CA ARG A 229 -4.10 8.62 13.89
C ARG A 229 -2.64 8.14 13.81
N GLU A 230 -2.39 6.99 13.20
CA GLU A 230 -1.01 6.52 12.98
C GLU A 230 -0.24 7.43 12.02
N ASP A 231 -0.90 7.92 10.98
CA ASP A 231 -0.37 8.91 10.04
C ASP A 231 -0.03 10.26 10.73
N GLN A 232 -0.74 10.60 11.80
CA GLN A 232 -0.55 11.83 12.58
C GLN A 232 0.32 11.63 13.83
N ALA A 233 0.63 10.39 14.24
CA ALA A 233 1.35 10.10 15.49
C ALA A 233 2.87 10.25 15.35
N GLY A 234 3.41 10.31 14.13
CA GLY A 234 4.79 10.66 13.82
C GLY A 234 4.99 12.16 13.68
N GLU A 235 6.09 12.57 13.07
CA GLU A 235 6.21 13.95 12.59
C GLU A 235 5.07 14.22 11.60
N PRO A 236 4.33 15.35 11.75
CA PRO A 236 3.26 15.66 10.84
C PRO A 236 3.75 15.67 9.40
N SER A 237 3.02 15.03 8.49
CA SER A 237 3.32 15.09 7.05
C SER A 237 3.45 16.54 6.61
N ASP A 238 4.49 16.85 5.82
CA ASP A 238 4.66 18.19 5.27
C ASP A 238 3.37 18.61 4.53
N PRO A 239 2.75 19.75 4.90
CA PRO A 239 1.48 20.18 4.30
C PRO A 239 1.55 20.35 2.78
N VAL A 240 2.74 20.62 2.22
CA VAL A 240 2.94 20.73 0.77
C VAL A 240 2.92 19.35 0.14
N VAL A 241 3.50 18.35 0.79
CA VAL A 241 3.43 16.94 0.37
C VAL A 241 1.99 16.45 0.43
N GLU A 242 1.29 16.63 1.57
CA GLU A 242 -0.12 16.27 1.73
C GLU A 242 -0.99 16.90 0.61
N GLN A 243 -0.78 18.20 0.35
CA GLN A 243 -1.51 18.91 -0.70
C GLN A 243 -1.28 18.30 -2.09
N ALA A 244 -0.03 17.99 -2.44
CA ALA A 244 0.33 17.49 -3.77
C ALA A 244 -0.03 16.01 -3.96
N VAL A 245 0.28 15.18 -2.97
CA VAL A 245 0.21 13.71 -3.08
C VAL A 245 -1.18 13.16 -2.75
N LEU A 246 -1.94 13.81 -1.87
CA LEU A 246 -3.28 13.36 -1.47
C LEU A 246 -4.37 14.31 -2.00
N ILE A 247 -4.41 15.57 -1.53
CA ILE A 247 -5.55 16.44 -1.73
C ILE A 247 -5.78 16.80 -3.21
N ALA A 248 -4.74 17.20 -3.92
CA ALA A 248 -4.85 17.53 -5.34
C ALA A 248 -5.27 16.31 -6.17
N ARG A 249 -4.70 15.13 -5.90
CA ARG A 249 -5.08 13.89 -6.57
C ARG A 249 -6.52 13.48 -6.23
N ASN A 250 -6.96 13.61 -4.98
CA ASN A 250 -8.35 13.34 -4.59
C ASN A 250 -9.35 14.20 -5.37
N ARG A 251 -9.01 15.48 -5.61
CA ARG A 251 -9.85 16.38 -6.42
C ARG A 251 -9.91 15.94 -7.88
N ASP A 252 -8.77 15.64 -8.50
CA ASP A 252 -8.68 15.11 -9.87
C ASP A 252 -9.47 13.78 -10.00
N TRP A 253 -9.34 12.89 -9.00
CA TRP A 253 -10.03 11.60 -8.98
C TRP A 253 -11.54 11.74 -8.78
N THR A 254 -11.99 12.74 -8.01
CA THR A 254 -13.42 13.03 -7.89
C THR A 254 -14.04 13.33 -9.26
N ASP A 255 -13.34 14.10 -10.09
CA ASP A 255 -13.76 14.37 -11.46
C ASP A 255 -13.63 13.13 -12.38
N ALA A 256 -12.61 12.29 -12.18
CA ALA A 256 -12.48 11.01 -12.88
C ALA A 256 -13.63 10.05 -12.55
N VAL A 257 -14.01 9.93 -11.27
CA VAL A 257 -15.18 9.15 -10.81
C VAL A 257 -16.46 9.70 -11.44
N GLY A 258 -16.57 11.01 -11.62
CA GLY A 258 -17.72 11.65 -12.28
C GLY A 258 -17.97 11.19 -13.73
N ARG A 259 -16.96 10.66 -14.40
CA ARG A 259 -17.05 10.10 -15.76
C ARG A 259 -17.39 8.61 -15.78
N LEU A 260 -17.30 7.91 -14.64
CA LEU A 260 -17.62 6.49 -14.55
C LEU A 260 -19.13 6.25 -14.62
N ARG A 261 -19.51 5.10 -15.11
CA ARG A 261 -20.90 4.62 -15.18
C ARG A 261 -20.91 3.12 -14.89
N GLY A 262 -22.09 2.57 -14.58
CA GLY A 262 -22.23 1.15 -14.26
C GLY A 262 -21.86 0.82 -12.82
N HIS A 263 -21.18 -0.31 -12.64
CA HIS A 263 -20.87 -0.88 -11.32
C HIS A 263 -19.36 -1.04 -11.11
N PRO A 264 -18.54 0.05 -11.09
CA PRO A 264 -17.10 -0.06 -10.89
C PRO A 264 -16.75 -0.50 -9.47
N PHE A 265 -15.69 -1.29 -9.33
CA PHE A 265 -14.97 -1.47 -8.06
C PHE A 265 -13.76 -0.54 -8.08
N ILE A 266 -13.83 0.55 -7.31
CA ILE A 266 -12.79 1.58 -7.23
C ILE A 266 -11.90 1.24 -6.05
N ALA A 267 -10.62 1.00 -6.27
CA ALA A 267 -9.65 0.64 -5.25
C ALA A 267 -8.51 1.66 -5.22
N VAL A 268 -8.36 2.33 -4.09
CA VAL A 268 -7.36 3.39 -3.84
C VAL A 268 -6.67 3.16 -2.51
N GLY A 269 -5.44 3.64 -2.35
CA GLY A 269 -4.73 3.59 -1.07
C GLY A 269 -5.56 4.22 0.05
N THR A 270 -5.57 3.57 1.21
CA THR A 270 -6.42 3.97 2.34
C THR A 270 -6.15 5.40 2.79
N ALA A 271 -4.94 5.93 2.60
CA ALA A 271 -4.59 7.33 2.90
C ALA A 271 -5.50 8.34 2.17
N HIS A 272 -5.96 8.03 0.97
CA HIS A 272 -6.88 8.87 0.19
C HIS A 272 -8.31 8.92 0.75
N LEU A 273 -8.63 8.06 1.72
CA LEU A 273 -9.93 7.95 2.39
C LEU A 273 -9.92 8.52 3.81
N THR A 274 -8.76 9.05 4.25
CA THR A 274 -8.54 9.63 5.59
C THR A 274 -8.25 11.13 5.51
N GLY A 275 -8.25 11.79 6.65
CA GLY A 275 -7.86 13.21 6.74
C GLY A 275 -8.85 14.18 6.11
N ARG A 276 -8.38 15.41 5.88
CA ARG A 276 -9.16 16.48 5.25
C ARG A 276 -9.19 16.32 3.73
N ASP A 277 -10.24 16.82 3.09
CA ASP A 277 -10.41 16.75 1.62
C ASP A 277 -10.17 15.31 1.07
N ASN A 278 -10.54 14.29 1.86
CA ASN A 278 -10.46 12.91 1.41
C ASN A 278 -11.49 12.61 0.32
N LEU A 279 -11.26 11.54 -0.43
CA LEU A 279 -12.09 11.21 -1.59
C LEU A 279 -13.58 11.01 -1.24
N ILE A 280 -13.89 10.48 -0.04
CA ILE A 280 -15.27 10.30 0.42
C ILE A 280 -15.96 11.66 0.57
N GLN A 281 -15.35 12.59 1.31
CA GLN A 281 -15.89 13.94 1.53
C GLN A 281 -16.09 14.69 0.21
N LEU A 282 -15.12 14.58 -0.71
CA LEU A 282 -15.21 15.26 -2.01
C LEU A 282 -16.31 14.66 -2.90
N LEU A 283 -16.51 13.34 -2.87
CA LEU A 283 -17.62 12.70 -3.58
C LEU A 283 -18.97 13.13 -2.99
N GLU A 284 -19.11 13.14 -1.67
CA GLU A 284 -20.33 13.61 -0.99
C GLU A 284 -20.63 15.07 -1.32
N ALA A 285 -19.61 15.94 -1.32
CA ALA A 285 -19.76 17.34 -1.72
C ALA A 285 -20.21 17.51 -3.19
N LYS A 286 -19.90 16.54 -4.06
CA LYS A 286 -20.39 16.49 -5.45
C LYS A 286 -21.78 15.82 -5.58
N GLY A 287 -22.44 15.48 -4.48
CA GLY A 287 -23.79 14.90 -4.45
C GLY A 287 -23.82 13.38 -4.65
N TYR A 288 -22.72 12.67 -4.45
CA TYR A 288 -22.76 11.21 -4.37
C TYR A 288 -23.28 10.77 -3.02
N LYS A 289 -24.10 9.71 -3.01
CA LYS A 289 -24.41 8.98 -1.79
C LYS A 289 -23.27 7.98 -1.54
N VAL A 290 -22.48 8.24 -0.50
CA VAL A 290 -21.41 7.35 -0.07
C VAL A 290 -21.85 6.69 1.24
N THR A 291 -21.98 5.36 1.24
CA THR A 291 -22.49 4.62 2.40
C THR A 291 -21.50 3.54 2.77
N ARG A 292 -21.02 3.56 4.01
CA ARG A 292 -20.15 2.50 4.51
C ARG A 292 -20.92 1.18 4.59
N VAL A 293 -20.34 0.11 4.01
CA VAL A 293 -20.94 -1.22 3.99
C VAL A 293 -20.11 -2.26 4.76
N GLN A 294 -18.83 -1.92 5.02
CA GLN A 294 -17.94 -2.70 5.90
C GLN A 294 -16.95 -1.81 6.62
#